data_e1524ea6290d551f4e49db441ec2ea8f
#
_entry.id   e1524ea6290d551f4e49db441ec2ea8f
#
_cell.length_a   1.000
_cell.length_b   1.000
_cell.length_c   1.000
_cell.angle_alpha   90.00
_cell.angle_beta   90.00
_cell.angle_gamma   90.00
#
_symmetry.space_group_name_H-M   'P 1'
#
loop_
_entity.id
_entity.type
_entity.pdbx_description
1 polymer ?
#
loop_
_entity_poly.entity_id
_entity_poly.type
_entity_poly.pdbx_seq_one_letter_code
_entity_poly.pdbx_strand_id
1 'polypeptide(L)'
;ELVPPGKTGLIISFLAEYDLFKKIREAGWLDEFIPELENRVLGVISDSVYPMLKDKIITHFSFSPLSIENRVGSSEGAITGWAFRESMPVINKIQNSGGSVFTPMPAIYQAGQWAYSPAGVPMSILTGKLAADQVLKKIKKQNSTCTS
;
A
#
# COMPACT_ATOMS: atom_id res chain seq x y z
N GLU A 1 -22.81 -7.62 -1.59
CA GLU A 1 -22.89 -6.62 -2.69
C GLU A 1 -22.25 -5.33 -2.22
N LEU A 2 -21.26 -4.84 -2.96
CA LEU A 2 -20.50 -3.63 -2.57
C LEU A 2 -21.22 -2.33 -2.97
N VAL A 3 -22.18 -2.42 -3.86
CA VAL A 3 -23.00 -1.28 -4.33
C VAL A 3 -24.45 -1.72 -4.52
N PRO A 4 -25.44 -0.82 -4.35
CA PRO A 4 -26.84 -1.12 -4.57
C PRO A 4 -27.14 -1.57 -6.02
N PRO A 5 -28.22 -2.33 -6.26
CA PRO A 5 -28.64 -2.73 -7.60
C PRO A 5 -28.80 -1.53 -8.54
N GLY A 6 -28.29 -1.66 -9.75
CA GLY A 6 -28.33 -0.59 -10.77
C GLY A 6 -27.35 0.57 -10.54
N LYS A 7 -26.45 0.44 -9.56
CA LYS A 7 -25.37 1.38 -9.27
C LYS A 7 -24.02 0.73 -9.54
N THR A 8 -22.99 1.56 -9.70
CA THR A 8 -21.61 1.09 -9.83
C THR A 8 -20.68 1.92 -8.97
N GLY A 9 -19.53 1.35 -8.61
CA GLY A 9 -18.45 2.05 -7.91
C GLY A 9 -17.33 2.38 -8.89
N LEU A 10 -16.78 3.59 -8.77
CA LEU A 10 -15.57 4.01 -9.47
C LEU A 10 -14.50 4.31 -8.44
N ILE A 11 -13.32 3.70 -8.59
CA ILE A 11 -12.15 3.99 -7.79
C ILE A 11 -11.14 4.73 -8.66
N ILE A 12 -10.72 5.90 -8.20
CA ILE A 12 -9.69 6.70 -8.85
C ILE A 12 -8.48 6.74 -7.92
N SER A 13 -7.33 6.32 -8.41
CA SER A 13 -6.08 6.32 -7.64
C SER A 13 -4.98 7.02 -8.42
N PHE A 14 -4.21 7.83 -7.73
CA PHE A 14 -3.02 8.49 -8.28
C PHE A 14 -1.95 8.64 -7.21
N LEU A 15 -0.70 8.84 -7.65
CA LEU A 15 0.40 9.05 -6.73
C LEU A 15 0.33 10.45 -6.12
N ALA A 16 0.53 10.53 -4.82
CA ALA A 16 0.53 11.78 -4.08
C ALA A 16 1.73 11.82 -3.12
N GLU A 17 2.36 12.98 -3.00
CA GLU A 17 3.48 13.17 -2.08
C GLU A 17 2.99 13.41 -0.66
N TYR A 18 3.42 12.57 0.28
CA TYR A 18 3.08 12.71 1.71
C TYR A 18 3.47 14.06 2.29
N ASP A 19 4.69 14.55 2.00
CA ASP A 19 5.20 15.81 2.52
C ASP A 19 4.38 17.02 2.07
N LEU A 20 3.81 16.98 0.86
CA LEU A 20 2.90 18.02 0.39
C LEU A 20 1.65 18.09 1.27
N PHE A 21 1.00 16.96 1.50
CA PHE A 21 -0.20 16.91 2.34
C PHE A 21 0.09 17.28 3.79
N LYS A 22 1.26 16.90 4.31
CA LYS A 22 1.71 17.28 5.65
C LYS A 22 1.86 18.80 5.79
N LYS A 23 2.53 19.45 4.83
CA LYS A 23 2.69 20.92 4.80
C LYS A 23 1.34 21.64 4.71
N ILE A 24 0.42 21.16 3.87
CA ILE A 24 -0.92 21.72 3.73
C ILE A 24 -1.69 21.63 5.07
N ARG A 25 -1.60 20.49 5.77
CA ARG A 25 -2.19 20.31 7.10
C ARG A 25 -1.57 21.25 8.12
N GLU A 26 -0.25 21.36 8.15
CA GLU A 26 0.48 22.25 9.07
C GLU A 26 0.14 23.73 8.83
N ALA A 27 -0.17 24.10 7.60
CA ALA A 27 -0.65 25.44 7.24
C ALA A 27 -2.14 25.65 7.53
N GLY A 28 -2.87 24.64 7.99
CA GLY A 28 -4.29 24.72 8.32
C GLY A 28 -5.25 24.71 7.13
N TRP A 29 -4.79 24.29 5.95
CA TRP A 29 -5.58 24.36 4.68
C TRP A 29 -6.12 23.01 4.20
N LEU A 30 -5.98 21.96 5.01
CA LEU A 30 -6.32 20.61 4.55
C LEU A 30 -7.81 20.45 4.26
N ASP A 31 -8.65 21.07 5.07
CA ASP A 31 -10.10 20.93 4.98
C ASP A 31 -10.67 21.62 3.72
N GLU A 32 -10.03 22.70 3.26
CA GLU A 32 -10.38 23.37 2.00
C GLU A 32 -9.72 22.68 0.80
N PHE A 33 -8.49 22.20 0.97
CA PHE A 33 -7.71 21.60 -0.10
C PHE A 33 -8.30 20.27 -0.60
N ILE A 34 -8.76 19.40 0.32
CA ILE A 34 -9.29 18.08 -0.08
C ILE A 34 -10.52 18.21 -0.98
N PRO A 35 -11.57 18.99 -0.65
CA PRO A 35 -12.72 19.17 -1.55
C PRO A 35 -12.35 19.78 -2.90
N GLU A 36 -11.39 20.70 -2.94
CA GLU A 36 -10.95 21.32 -4.19
C GLU A 36 -10.20 20.30 -5.07
N LEU A 37 -9.35 19.48 -4.48
CA LEU A 37 -8.66 18.38 -5.17
C LEU A 37 -9.65 17.35 -5.72
N GLU A 38 -10.65 16.95 -4.93
CA GLU A 38 -11.72 16.05 -5.36
C GLU A 38 -12.48 16.62 -6.57
N ASN A 39 -12.89 17.87 -6.49
CA ASN A 39 -13.58 18.58 -7.57
C ASN A 39 -12.72 18.63 -8.84
N ARG A 40 -11.43 18.90 -8.69
CA ARG A 40 -10.48 18.94 -9.80
C ARG A 40 -10.32 17.58 -10.46
N VAL A 41 -10.15 16.51 -9.68
CA VAL A 41 -10.03 15.14 -10.18
C VAL A 41 -11.31 14.70 -10.89
N LEU A 42 -12.47 14.94 -10.29
CA LEU A 42 -13.77 14.64 -10.90
C LEU A 42 -13.99 15.42 -12.20
N GLY A 43 -13.52 16.67 -12.26
CA GLY A 43 -13.53 17.49 -13.49
C GLY A 43 -12.73 16.83 -14.60
N VAL A 44 -11.47 16.51 -14.33
CA VAL A 44 -10.58 15.89 -15.32
C VAL A 44 -11.14 14.57 -15.83
N ILE A 45 -11.67 13.73 -14.96
CA ILE A 45 -12.26 12.43 -15.35
C ILE A 45 -13.55 12.63 -16.15
N SER A 46 -14.38 13.58 -15.75
CA SER A 46 -15.62 13.89 -16.48
C SER A 46 -15.33 14.42 -17.88
N ASP A 47 -14.34 15.30 -18.02
CA ASP A 47 -14.01 15.92 -19.30
C ASP A 47 -13.28 14.96 -20.26
N SER A 48 -12.52 14.00 -19.72
CA SER A 48 -11.61 13.17 -20.51
C SER A 48 -12.10 11.74 -20.74
N VAL A 49 -12.80 11.13 -19.77
CA VAL A 49 -13.09 9.70 -19.77
C VAL A 49 -14.57 9.38 -19.67
N TYR A 50 -15.28 10.03 -18.75
CA TYR A 50 -16.67 9.75 -18.45
C TYR A 50 -17.52 11.02 -18.50
N PRO A 51 -17.92 11.51 -19.69
CA PRO A 51 -18.85 12.62 -19.82
C PRO A 51 -20.09 12.40 -18.95
N MET A 52 -20.59 13.44 -18.31
CA MET A 52 -21.72 13.40 -17.37
C MET A 52 -21.45 12.68 -16.04
N LEU A 53 -20.21 12.32 -15.72
CA LEU A 53 -19.89 11.66 -14.43
C LEU A 53 -20.42 12.48 -13.25
N LYS A 54 -20.18 13.79 -13.24
CA LYS A 54 -20.60 14.70 -12.15
C LYS A 54 -22.09 14.63 -11.86
N ASP A 55 -22.92 14.50 -12.91
CA ASP A 55 -24.39 14.44 -12.77
C ASP A 55 -24.89 13.09 -12.25
N LYS A 56 -24.04 12.08 -12.22
CA LYS A 56 -24.38 10.71 -11.82
C LYS A 56 -23.80 10.31 -10.46
N ILE A 57 -22.98 11.15 -9.85
CA ILE A 57 -22.40 10.86 -8.53
C ILE A 57 -23.49 10.93 -7.46
N ILE A 58 -23.66 9.85 -6.71
CA ILE A 58 -24.58 9.79 -5.57
C ILE A 58 -23.83 10.18 -4.30
N THR A 59 -22.60 9.67 -4.15
CA THR A 59 -21.71 9.96 -3.04
C THR A 59 -20.27 9.72 -3.47
N HIS A 60 -19.34 10.44 -2.87
CA HIS A 60 -17.91 10.22 -3.03
C HIS A 60 -17.19 10.50 -1.71
N PHE A 61 -16.01 9.99 -1.58
CA PHE A 61 -15.08 10.27 -0.51
C PHE A 61 -13.65 9.97 -0.99
N SER A 62 -12.67 10.55 -0.34
CA SER A 62 -11.26 10.33 -0.65
C SER A 62 -10.45 9.90 0.57
N PHE A 63 -9.30 9.30 0.28
CA PHE A 63 -8.26 9.02 1.26
C PHE A 63 -6.98 9.70 0.80
N SER A 64 -6.50 10.65 1.60
CA SER A 64 -5.18 11.24 1.42
C SER A 64 -4.10 10.35 2.06
N PRO A 65 -2.80 10.58 1.76
CA PRO A 65 -1.71 9.90 2.46
C PRO A 65 -1.81 10.01 3.99
N LEU A 66 -2.21 11.16 4.50
CA LEU A 66 -2.41 11.38 5.95
C LEU A 66 -3.56 10.55 6.53
N SER A 67 -4.67 10.42 5.80
CA SER A 67 -5.80 9.60 6.27
C SER A 67 -5.47 8.12 6.24
N ILE A 68 -4.65 7.65 5.28
CA ILE A 68 -4.15 6.27 5.24
C ILE A 68 -3.22 6.01 6.42
N GLU A 69 -2.25 6.90 6.67
CA GLU A 69 -1.35 6.79 7.82
C GLU A 69 -2.12 6.68 9.14
N ASN A 70 -3.08 7.59 9.36
CA ASN A 70 -3.89 7.60 10.58
C ASN A 70 -4.76 6.35 10.75
N ARG A 71 -5.26 5.78 9.64
CA ARG A 71 -6.20 4.66 9.68
C ARG A 71 -5.52 3.30 9.82
N VAL A 72 -4.38 3.11 9.17
CA VAL A 72 -3.71 1.81 9.10
C VAL A 72 -2.30 1.80 9.68
N GLY A 73 -1.77 2.94 10.13
CA GLY A 73 -0.43 3.06 10.69
C GLY A 73 0.68 2.85 9.67
N SER A 74 0.38 2.95 8.37
CA SER A 74 1.39 2.81 7.33
C SER A 74 2.26 4.05 7.25
N SER A 75 3.57 3.88 7.29
CA SER A 75 4.53 4.99 7.20
C SER A 75 4.29 5.82 5.95
N GLU A 76 4.18 7.14 6.13
CA GLU A 76 3.93 8.11 5.06
C GLU A 76 2.68 7.80 4.21
N GLY A 77 1.70 7.10 4.79
CA GLY A 77 0.48 6.71 4.09
C GLY A 77 0.71 5.75 2.92
N ALA A 78 1.81 5.00 2.92
CA ALA A 78 2.13 4.07 1.85
C ALA A 78 1.11 2.93 1.73
N ILE A 79 0.57 2.73 0.53
CA ILE A 79 -0.38 1.64 0.24
C ILE A 79 0.37 0.35 -0.11
N THR A 80 1.49 0.47 -0.84
CA THR A 80 2.23 -0.68 -1.40
C THR A 80 3.67 -0.80 -0.87
N GLY A 81 3.98 -0.18 0.26
CA GLY A 81 5.33 -0.20 0.83
C GLY A 81 6.26 0.83 0.17
N TRP A 82 7.44 0.39 -0.23
CA TRP A 82 8.49 1.26 -0.76
C TRP A 82 8.12 1.98 -2.05
N ALA A 83 8.53 3.25 -2.17
CA ALA A 83 8.43 3.99 -3.42
C ALA A 83 9.31 3.38 -4.52
N PHE A 84 8.89 3.54 -5.78
CA PHE A 84 9.65 3.09 -6.95
C PHE A 84 10.82 4.05 -7.22
N ARG A 85 11.97 3.78 -6.62
CA ARG A 85 13.22 4.53 -6.81
C ARG A 85 14.30 3.58 -7.30
N GLU A 86 15.39 4.13 -7.88
CA GLU A 86 16.50 3.35 -8.41
C GLU A 86 17.20 2.48 -7.36
N SER A 87 17.34 2.98 -6.13
CA SER A 87 17.89 2.21 -5.00
C SER A 87 16.83 1.95 -3.94
N MET A 88 16.29 0.75 -3.94
CA MET A 88 15.38 0.28 -2.89
C MET A 88 16.13 -0.67 -1.94
N PRO A 89 15.89 -0.59 -0.62
CA PRO A 89 16.55 -1.45 0.35
C PRO A 89 15.96 -2.88 0.37
N VAL A 90 15.15 -3.23 -0.60
CA VAL A 90 14.43 -4.51 -0.66
C VAL A 90 14.54 -5.15 -2.05
N ILE A 91 14.29 -6.44 -2.11
CA ILE A 91 14.27 -7.21 -3.36
C ILE A 91 13.07 -6.78 -4.20
N ASN A 92 13.33 -6.54 -5.49
CA ASN A 92 12.33 -6.11 -6.49
C ASN A 92 12.25 -7.05 -7.71
N LYS A 93 13.01 -8.15 -7.72
CA LYS A 93 12.96 -9.19 -8.76
C LYS A 93 12.27 -10.43 -8.23
N ILE A 94 11.23 -10.88 -8.91
CA ILE A 94 10.41 -12.03 -8.48
C ILE A 94 11.23 -13.31 -8.31
N GLN A 95 12.25 -13.51 -9.15
CA GLN A 95 13.15 -14.66 -9.06
C GLN A 95 13.90 -14.73 -7.74
N ASN A 96 14.11 -13.59 -7.09
CA ASN A 96 14.85 -13.45 -5.84
C ASN A 96 13.93 -13.31 -4.62
N SER A 97 12.61 -13.44 -4.80
CA SER A 97 11.62 -13.22 -3.74
C SER A 97 11.86 -14.05 -2.48
N GLY A 98 12.45 -15.24 -2.62
CA GLY A 98 12.85 -16.08 -1.48
C GLY A 98 13.86 -15.42 -0.54
N GLY A 99 14.66 -14.47 -1.03
CA GLY A 99 15.61 -13.69 -0.23
C GLY A 99 14.98 -12.53 0.52
N SER A 100 13.79 -12.10 0.11
CA SER A 100 13.14 -10.89 0.66
C SER A 100 12.74 -10.98 2.13
N VAL A 101 12.64 -12.19 2.66
CA VAL A 101 12.22 -12.44 4.05
C VAL A 101 13.37 -12.44 5.05
N PHE A 102 14.60 -12.39 4.59
CA PHE A 102 15.77 -12.35 5.49
C PHE A 102 16.06 -10.92 5.93
N THR A 103 16.42 -10.77 7.20
CA THR A 103 16.92 -9.53 7.77
C THR A 103 18.42 -9.65 8.06
N PRO A 104 19.14 -8.52 8.26
CA PRO A 104 20.53 -8.58 8.71
C PRO A 104 20.73 -9.27 10.06
N MET A 105 19.67 -9.39 10.85
CA MET A 105 19.73 -10.04 12.17
C MET A 105 19.45 -11.54 12.04
N PRO A 106 20.34 -12.39 12.60
CA PRO A 106 20.15 -13.84 12.56
C PRO A 106 18.83 -14.27 13.23
N ALA A 107 18.11 -15.17 12.60
CA ALA A 107 16.86 -15.73 13.11
C ALA A 107 15.65 -14.77 13.18
N ILE A 108 15.78 -13.57 12.65
CA ILE A 108 14.68 -12.65 12.49
C ILE A 108 14.31 -12.61 11.01
N TYR A 109 13.04 -12.82 10.72
CA TYR A 109 12.49 -12.81 9.36
C TYR A 109 11.47 -11.70 9.23
N GLN A 110 11.34 -11.15 8.03
CA GLN A 110 10.35 -10.13 7.70
C GLN A 110 9.32 -10.66 6.72
N ALA A 111 8.12 -10.08 6.76
CA ALA A 111 7.03 -10.39 5.85
C ALA A 111 6.15 -9.17 5.63
N GLY A 112 5.27 -9.22 4.63
CA GLY A 112 4.32 -8.16 4.35
C GLY A 112 4.81 -7.16 3.31
N GLN A 113 4.13 -6.02 3.25
CA GLN A 113 4.32 -5.03 2.17
C GLN A 113 5.70 -4.36 2.15
N TRP A 114 6.46 -4.41 3.25
CA TRP A 114 7.78 -3.80 3.34
C TRP A 114 8.93 -4.77 3.01
N ALA A 115 8.62 -6.06 2.86
CA ALA A 115 9.64 -7.08 2.58
C ALA A 115 10.03 -7.18 1.09
N TYR A 116 9.18 -6.69 0.18
CA TYR A 116 9.36 -6.80 -1.27
C TYR A 116 8.77 -5.59 -1.99
N SER A 117 9.31 -5.21 -3.13
CA SER A 117 8.76 -4.13 -3.98
C SER A 117 8.68 -4.57 -5.45
N PRO A 118 7.58 -4.29 -6.17
CA PRO A 118 6.34 -3.68 -5.68
C PRO A 118 5.53 -4.65 -4.82
N ALA A 119 5.07 -4.16 -3.67
CA ALA A 119 4.23 -4.95 -2.78
C ALA A 119 2.75 -4.88 -3.16
N GLY A 120 1.94 -5.55 -2.39
CA GLY A 120 0.49 -5.67 -2.52
C GLY A 120 0.03 -6.93 -1.82
N VAL A 121 -1.27 -7.18 -1.75
CA VAL A 121 -1.82 -8.33 -1.04
C VAL A 121 -1.20 -9.66 -1.47
N PRO A 122 -1.03 -9.98 -2.78
CA PRO A 122 -0.41 -11.23 -3.20
C PRO A 122 1.03 -11.39 -2.70
N MET A 123 1.83 -10.33 -2.78
CA MET A 123 3.23 -10.36 -2.31
C MET A 123 3.33 -10.41 -0.78
N SER A 124 2.42 -9.77 -0.07
CA SER A 124 2.35 -9.86 1.38
C SER A 124 2.03 -11.28 1.86
N ILE A 125 1.13 -11.99 1.18
CA ILE A 125 0.82 -13.39 1.46
C ILE A 125 2.03 -14.29 1.13
N LEU A 126 2.66 -14.09 -0.02
CA LEU A 126 3.83 -14.86 -0.43
C LEU A 126 4.99 -14.70 0.56
N THR A 127 5.33 -13.47 0.93
CA THR A 127 6.42 -13.21 1.88
C THR A 127 6.09 -13.76 3.28
N GLY A 128 4.82 -13.71 3.69
CA GLY A 128 4.36 -14.36 4.93
C GLY A 128 4.61 -15.87 4.92
N LYS A 129 4.23 -16.54 3.82
CA LYS A 129 4.50 -17.98 3.65
C LYS A 129 6.00 -18.28 3.65
N LEU A 130 6.79 -17.52 2.89
CA LEU A 130 8.24 -17.72 2.80
C LEU A 130 8.93 -17.53 4.17
N ALA A 131 8.53 -16.54 4.94
CA ALA A 131 9.06 -16.33 6.30
C ALA A 131 8.72 -17.49 7.23
N ALA A 132 7.46 -17.95 7.22
CA ALA A 132 7.04 -19.11 8.01
C ALA A 132 7.81 -20.38 7.63
N ASP A 133 8.03 -20.64 6.34
CA ASP A 133 8.82 -21.78 5.86
C ASP A 133 10.27 -21.73 6.38
N GLN A 134 10.90 -20.54 6.50
CA GLN A 134 12.25 -20.40 7.05
C GLN A 134 12.26 -20.69 8.57
N VAL A 135 11.27 -20.21 9.30
CA VAL A 135 11.13 -20.50 10.75
C VAL A 135 10.99 -22.01 10.96
N LEU A 136 10.10 -22.67 10.22
CA LEU A 136 9.88 -24.12 10.33
C LEU A 136 11.12 -24.93 9.99
N LYS A 137 11.88 -24.56 8.95
CA LYS A 137 13.16 -25.20 8.61
C LYS A 137 14.15 -25.10 9.76
N LYS A 138 14.22 -23.93 10.41
CA LYS A 138 15.14 -23.71 11.52
C LYS A 138 14.78 -24.55 12.75
N ILE A 139 13.50 -24.60 13.11
CA ILE A 139 13.00 -25.40 14.24
C ILE A 139 13.29 -26.89 13.99
N LYS A 140 13.00 -27.42 12.79
CA LYS A 140 13.28 -28.81 12.45
C LYS A 140 14.77 -29.14 12.57
N LYS A 141 15.66 -28.24 12.12
CA LYS A 141 17.11 -28.45 12.24
C LYS A 141 17.58 -28.48 13.70
N GLN A 142 17.04 -27.61 14.54
CA GLN A 142 17.37 -27.60 15.98
C GLN A 142 16.93 -28.91 16.67
N ASN A 143 15.71 -29.36 16.39
CA ASN A 143 15.20 -30.62 16.98
C ASN A 143 16.01 -31.84 16.53
N SER A 144 16.49 -31.87 15.29
CA SER A 144 17.33 -32.96 14.79
C SER A 144 18.71 -33.01 15.44
N THR A 145 19.22 -31.87 15.93
CA THR A 145 20.55 -31.78 16.59
C THR A 145 20.46 -32.13 18.09
N CYS A 146 19.28 -32.04 18.70
CA CYS A 146 19.07 -32.40 20.12
C CYS A 146 18.78 -33.91 20.33
N THR A 147 18.58 -34.69 19.27
CA THR A 147 18.27 -36.13 19.31
C THR A 147 19.47 -37.01 18.99
N SER A 148 20.62 -36.42 18.76
CA SER A 148 21.94 -37.11 18.57
C SER A 148 22.83 -36.98 19.79
#